data_82ed54ba5e34432c6a26381887b5eab1
#
_entry.id   82ed54ba5e34432c6a26381887b5eab1
#
_cell.length_a   1.000
_cell.length_b   1.000
_cell.length_c   1.000
_cell.angle_alpha   90.00
_cell.angle_beta   90.00
_cell.angle_gamma   90.00
#
_symmetry.space_group_name_H-M   'P 1'
#
loop_
_entity.id
_entity.type
_entity.pdbx_description
1 polymer ?
#
loop_
_entity_poly.entity_id
_entity_poly.type
_entity_poly.pdbx_seq_one_letter_code
_entity_poly.pdbx_strand_id
1 'polypeptide(L)'
;MEEDKMGFERLYKNLIDIIKEEQAKLGFRREAIRLYYPLSSLNHFFETEYSEEEMLNKLQELPDFIKETLGDIKVTSKKERFCFHIPEE
;
A
#
# COMPACT_ATOMS: atom_id res chain seq x y z
N MET A 1 -3.02 -14.55 -9.40
CA MET A 1 -3.93 -15.52 -8.79
C MET A 1 -4.97 -14.79 -7.97
N GLU A 2 -6.14 -15.38 -7.77
CA GLU A 2 -7.24 -14.74 -7.08
C GLU A 2 -6.91 -14.33 -5.64
N GLU A 3 -6.16 -15.16 -4.94
CA GLU A 3 -5.77 -14.86 -3.57
C GLU A 3 -4.93 -13.60 -3.47
N ASP A 4 -3.99 -13.43 -4.39
CA ASP A 4 -3.14 -12.25 -4.43
C ASP A 4 -3.96 -11.01 -4.76
N LYS A 5 -4.90 -11.15 -5.67
CA LYS A 5 -5.77 -10.05 -6.05
C LYS A 5 -6.60 -9.57 -4.86
N MET A 6 -7.13 -10.49 -4.06
CA MET A 6 -7.90 -10.14 -2.87
C MET A 6 -7.06 -9.39 -1.84
N GLY A 7 -5.81 -9.81 -1.67
CA GLY A 7 -4.89 -9.13 -0.78
C GLY A 7 -4.61 -7.70 -1.23
N PHE A 8 -4.37 -7.52 -2.52
CA PHE A 8 -4.15 -6.19 -3.07
C PHE A 8 -5.41 -5.32 -2.97
N GLU A 9 -6.59 -5.90 -3.15
CA GLU A 9 -7.83 -5.16 -2.99
C GLU A 9 -8.02 -4.67 -1.56
N ARG A 10 -7.71 -5.49 -0.57
CA ARG A 10 -7.78 -5.11 0.84
C ARG A 10 -6.80 -3.99 1.15
N LEU A 11 -5.58 -4.12 0.66
CA LEU A 11 -4.56 -3.09 0.83
C LEU A 11 -4.98 -1.79 0.17
N TYR A 12 -5.46 -1.88 -1.06
CA TYR A 12 -5.90 -0.73 -1.82
C TYR A 12 -7.02 0.02 -1.09
N LYS A 13 -8.02 -0.71 -0.60
CA LYS A 13 -9.13 -0.12 0.13
C LYS A 13 -8.63 0.62 1.38
N ASN A 14 -7.68 0.02 2.08
CA ASN A 14 -7.11 0.63 3.26
C ASN A 14 -6.35 1.91 2.90
N LEU A 15 -5.56 1.88 1.83
CA LEU A 15 -4.85 3.06 1.34
C LEU A 15 -5.81 4.18 0.96
N ILE A 16 -6.88 3.85 0.24
CA ILE A 16 -7.86 4.84 -0.19
C ILE A 16 -8.56 5.47 1.01
N ASP A 17 -8.92 4.69 2.01
CA ASP A 17 -9.57 5.22 3.20
C ASP A 17 -8.68 6.23 3.92
N ILE A 18 -7.39 5.92 4.04
CA ILE A 18 -6.42 6.83 4.68
C ILE A 18 -6.26 8.10 3.85
N ILE A 19 -6.17 7.95 2.53
CA ILE A 19 -6.01 9.09 1.63
C ILE A 19 -7.21 10.02 1.70
N LYS A 20 -8.41 9.48 1.71
CA LYS A 20 -9.64 10.27 1.84
C LYS A 20 -9.66 11.04 3.14
N GLU A 21 -9.22 10.41 4.22
CA GLU A 21 -9.15 11.04 5.52
C GLU A 21 -8.17 12.22 5.51
N GLU A 22 -7.01 12.05 4.87
CA GLU A 22 -6.03 13.12 4.76
C GLU A 22 -6.55 14.27 3.88
N GLN A 23 -7.21 13.95 2.78
CA GLN A 23 -7.80 14.97 1.90
C GLN A 23 -8.86 15.78 2.63
N ALA A 24 -9.65 15.12 3.47
CA ALA A 24 -10.68 15.80 4.25
C ALA A 24 -10.06 16.81 5.22
N LYS A 25 -8.92 16.48 5.80
CA LYS A 25 -8.22 17.39 6.70
C LYS A 25 -7.63 18.59 5.96
N LEU A 26 -7.06 18.34 4.77
CA LEU A 26 -6.44 19.41 3.99
C LEU A 26 -7.44 20.28 3.24
N GLY A 27 -8.61 19.72 2.92
CA GLY A 27 -9.67 20.46 2.26
C GLY A 27 -9.47 20.70 0.77
N PHE A 28 -8.40 20.15 0.19
CA PHE A 28 -8.13 20.31 -1.23
C PHE A 28 -7.21 19.18 -1.70
N ARG A 29 -6.47 19.38 -2.77
CA ARG A 29 -5.67 18.32 -3.39
C ARG A 29 -4.77 17.54 -2.41
N ARG A 30 -4.50 16.29 -2.75
CA ARG A 30 -3.66 15.42 -1.96
C ARG A 30 -2.17 15.78 -2.12
N GLU A 31 -1.49 15.86 -0.99
CA GLU A 31 -0.04 15.98 -0.98
C GLU A 31 0.58 14.59 -0.92
N ALA A 32 1.90 14.51 -1.08
CA ALA A 32 2.60 13.23 -0.98
C ALA A 32 2.39 12.65 0.43
N ILE A 33 2.08 11.36 0.48
CA ILE A 33 1.76 10.68 1.73
C ILE A 33 2.72 9.51 1.93
N ARG A 34 3.19 9.34 3.16
CA ARG A 34 3.99 8.18 3.53
C ARG A 34 3.23 7.38 4.57
N LEU A 35 3.01 6.11 4.27
CA LEU A 35 2.30 5.21 5.16
C LEU A 35 3.21 4.08 5.57
N TYR A 36 3.13 3.69 6.84
CA TYR A 36 3.99 2.64 7.39
C TYR A 36 3.15 1.45 7.82
N TYR A 37 3.55 0.28 7.37
CA TYR A 37 2.88 -0.97 7.74
C TYR A 37 3.90 -1.98 8.25
N PRO A 38 3.62 -2.64 9.39
CA PRO A 38 4.46 -3.75 9.80
C PRO A 38 4.20 -4.97 8.92
N LEU A 39 5.17 -5.85 8.82
CA LEU A 39 5.05 -7.06 8.00
C LEU A 39 3.82 -7.89 8.40
N SER A 40 3.53 -7.98 9.70
CA SER A 40 2.38 -8.75 10.17
C SER A 40 1.05 -8.23 9.61
N SER A 41 0.90 -6.92 9.49
CA SER A 41 -0.32 -6.32 8.93
C SER A 41 -0.46 -6.65 7.46
N LEU A 42 0.64 -6.58 6.70
CA LEU A 42 0.61 -6.91 5.28
C LEU A 42 0.31 -8.38 5.06
N ASN A 43 0.91 -9.26 5.86
CA ASN A 43 0.60 -10.68 5.78
C ASN A 43 -0.87 -10.95 6.10
N HIS A 44 -1.45 -10.16 7.00
CA HIS A 44 -2.87 -10.28 7.31
C HIS A 44 -3.74 -9.93 6.08
N PHE A 45 -3.40 -8.86 5.37
CA PHE A 45 -4.13 -8.48 4.16
C PHE A 45 -4.10 -9.58 3.09
N PHE A 46 -2.93 -10.20 2.93
CA PHE A 46 -2.74 -11.23 1.90
C PHE A 46 -3.05 -12.63 2.39
N GLU A 47 -3.27 -12.79 3.70
CA GLU A 47 -3.48 -14.10 4.32
C GLU A 47 -2.30 -15.04 4.06
N THR A 48 -1.09 -14.51 4.27
CA THR A 48 0.17 -15.22 3.99
C THR A 48 1.10 -15.13 5.18
N GLU A 49 2.26 -15.80 5.07
CA GLU A 49 3.31 -15.73 6.06
C GLU A 49 4.64 -15.43 5.39
N TYR A 50 4.64 -14.43 4.54
CA TYR A 50 5.85 -14.02 3.81
C TYR A 50 6.88 -13.41 4.75
N SER A 51 8.17 -13.58 4.39
CA SER A 51 9.25 -12.86 5.03
C SER A 51 9.28 -11.43 4.50
N GLU A 52 10.11 -10.58 5.09
CA GLU A 52 10.24 -9.19 4.63
C GLU A 52 10.61 -9.15 3.15
N GLU A 53 11.59 -9.96 2.73
CA GLU A 53 12.04 -9.98 1.35
C GLU A 53 10.94 -10.44 0.39
N GLU A 54 10.25 -11.52 0.75
CA GLU A 54 9.16 -12.03 -0.06
C GLU A 54 8.03 -11.02 -0.20
N MET A 55 7.69 -10.35 0.89
CA MET A 55 6.64 -9.34 0.88
C MET A 55 7.05 -8.14 0.03
N LEU A 56 8.31 -7.71 0.15
CA LEU A 56 8.80 -6.58 -0.64
C LEU A 56 8.72 -6.90 -2.14
N ASN A 57 9.15 -8.11 -2.52
CA ASN A 57 9.05 -8.53 -3.92
C ASN A 57 7.60 -8.55 -4.40
N LYS A 58 6.70 -9.01 -3.56
CA LYS A 58 5.28 -9.03 -3.88
C LYS A 58 4.74 -7.62 -4.12
N LEU A 59 5.13 -6.68 -3.28
CA LEU A 59 4.65 -5.31 -3.36
C LEU A 59 5.24 -4.53 -4.54
N GLN A 60 6.36 -5.00 -5.10
CA GLN A 60 6.90 -4.38 -6.31
C GLN A 60 6.01 -4.65 -7.53
N GLU A 61 5.14 -5.64 -7.45
CA GLU A 61 4.24 -6.02 -8.54
C GLU A 61 2.82 -5.50 -8.33
N LEU A 62 2.69 -4.25 -7.95
CA LEU A 62 1.37 -3.65 -7.72
C LEU A 62 0.49 -3.73 -8.96
N PRO A 63 -0.78 -4.13 -8.80
CA PRO A 63 -1.71 -4.20 -9.93
C PRO A 63 -1.98 -2.82 -10.55
N ASP A 64 -2.34 -2.83 -11.83
CA ASP A 64 -2.62 -1.61 -12.56
C ASP A 64 -3.72 -0.76 -11.93
N PHE A 65 -4.75 -1.39 -11.35
CA PHE A 65 -5.84 -0.61 -10.76
C PHE A 65 -5.37 0.28 -9.60
N ILE A 66 -4.32 -0.16 -8.88
CA ILE A 66 -3.74 0.65 -7.82
C ILE A 66 -2.92 1.79 -8.42
N LYS A 67 -2.11 1.49 -9.42
CA LYS A 67 -1.26 2.48 -10.07
C LYS A 67 -2.07 3.55 -10.79
N GLU A 68 -3.17 3.16 -11.42
CA GLU A 68 -4.03 4.11 -12.13
C GLU A 68 -4.68 5.12 -11.18
N THR A 69 -5.01 4.68 -9.97
CA THR A 69 -5.67 5.55 -9.01
C THR A 69 -4.69 6.35 -8.16
N LEU A 70 -3.61 5.72 -7.72
CA LEU A 70 -2.68 6.32 -6.77
C LEU A 70 -1.36 6.79 -7.38
N GLY A 71 -1.08 6.41 -8.62
CA GLY A 71 0.15 6.80 -9.30
C GLY A 71 1.31 5.86 -8.97
N ASP A 72 2.52 6.34 -9.15
CA ASP A 72 3.74 5.55 -8.93
C ASP A 72 4.08 5.44 -7.45
N ILE A 73 3.47 4.48 -6.78
CA ILE A 73 3.76 4.23 -5.38
C ILE A 73 5.12 3.56 -5.27
N LYS A 74 5.96 4.07 -4.38
CA LYS A 74 7.25 3.46 -4.08
C LYS A 74 7.15 2.75 -2.74
N VAL A 75 7.65 1.52 -2.69
CA VAL A 75 7.62 0.71 -1.48
C VAL A 75 9.05 0.39 -1.07
N THR A 76 9.38 0.67 0.18
CA THR A 76 10.66 0.30 0.76
C THR A 76 10.41 -0.45 2.05
N SER A 77 11.41 -1.20 2.52
CA SER A 77 11.28 -1.93 3.76
C SER A 77 12.55 -1.82 4.59
N LYS A 78 12.38 -1.89 5.92
CA LYS A 78 13.49 -1.89 6.85
C LYS A 78 13.01 -2.51 8.17
N LYS A 79 13.70 -3.54 8.64
CA LYS A 79 13.37 -4.21 9.90
C LYS A 79 11.90 -4.62 9.98
N GLU A 80 11.42 -5.29 8.96
CA GLU A 80 10.05 -5.79 8.86
C GLU A 80 8.98 -4.69 8.92
N ARG A 81 9.36 -3.46 8.58
CA ARG A 81 8.43 -2.34 8.47
C ARG A 81 8.47 -1.83 7.04
N PHE A 82 7.31 -1.62 6.46
CA PHE A 82 7.18 -1.19 5.06
C PHE A 82 6.69 0.25 4.98
N CYS A 83 7.32 1.01 4.11
CA CYS A 83 6.92 2.39 3.86
C CYS A 83 6.36 2.49 2.44
N PHE A 84 5.14 2.97 2.34
CA PHE A 84 4.49 3.23 1.06
C PHE A 84 4.53 4.74 0.82
N HIS A 85 5.27 5.13 -0.20
CA HIS A 85 5.34 6.55 -0.58
C HIS A 85 4.40 6.79 -1.76
N ILE A 86 3.27 7.42 -1.46
CA ILE A 86 2.24 7.72 -2.45
C ILE A 86 2.48 9.14 -2.96
N PRO A 87 2.70 9.31 -4.27
CA PRO A 87 3.02 10.64 -4.81
C PRO A 87 1.84 11.59 -4.69
N GLU A 88 2.14 12.88 -4.72
CA GLU A 88 1.09 13.90 -4.72
C GLU A 88 0.35 13.89 -6.05
N GLU A 89 -0.85 14.41 -6.04
CA GLU A 89 -1.63 14.56 -7.27
C GLU A 89 -1.06 15.64 -8.18
#